data_c62a07f65b63d853abfbec91f5219ab1
#
_entry.id   c62a07f65b63d853abfbec91f5219ab1
#
_cell.length_a   1.000
_cell.length_b   1.000
_cell.length_c   1.000
_cell.angle_alpha   90.00
_cell.angle_beta   90.00
_cell.angle_gamma   90.00
#
_symmetry.space_group_name_H-M   'P 1'
#
loop_
_entity.id
_entity.type
_entity.pdbx_description
1 polymer ?
#
loop_
_entity_poly.entity_id
_entity_poly.type
_entity_poly.pdbx_seq_one_letter_code
_entity_poly.pdbx_strand_id
1 'polypeptide(L)'
;PDWSRGLGDVYKRQAMPVAFGLTVAIALMFWDMSATRVLASVFQGLGITVSVLWIVFGAIFLLNTLKHTGAITTIRNGFTDISADRRVQAIIIAWCFGSFIEGASGFGTPAAIAAPLLVAIGFPALAAVLMGMMIQSTPVSFGAVGTPIIVGVNKGLDTHNIGEALVAHGSTWDAYLQQITASVAMIHATVGTLIPVLMAMMLTRFFGKNKSWSEGLD
;
A
#
# COMPACT_ATOMS: atom_id res chain seq x y z
N PRO A 1 -24.40 -18.22 10.54
CA PRO A 1 -23.70 -18.89 9.46
C PRO A 1 -22.85 -17.87 8.69
N ASP A 2 -21.57 -18.18 8.60
CA ASP A 2 -20.54 -17.26 8.10
C ASP A 2 -20.50 -17.25 6.55
N TRP A 3 -21.69 -17.06 5.95
CA TRP A 3 -21.88 -17.02 4.48
C TRP A 3 -21.08 -15.89 3.83
N SER A 4 -20.78 -14.81 4.57
CA SER A 4 -20.02 -13.68 4.04
C SER A 4 -18.55 -14.02 3.77
N ARG A 5 -17.94 -14.95 4.51
CA ARG A 5 -16.55 -15.38 4.28
C ARG A 5 -16.43 -16.23 3.01
N GLY A 6 -17.37 -17.16 2.79
CA GLY A 6 -17.34 -18.03 1.62
C GLY A 6 -17.56 -17.31 0.30
N LEU A 7 -18.48 -16.35 0.24
CA LEU A 7 -18.75 -15.58 -0.98
C LEU A 7 -17.59 -14.66 -1.37
N GLY A 8 -16.96 -13.98 -0.40
CA GLY A 8 -15.83 -13.10 -0.68
C GLY A 8 -14.62 -13.84 -1.28
N ASP A 9 -14.35 -15.06 -0.84
CA ASP A 9 -13.22 -15.86 -1.35
C ASP A 9 -13.51 -16.47 -2.71
N VAL A 10 -14.75 -16.86 -2.99
CA VAL A 10 -15.17 -17.37 -4.30
C VAL A 10 -15.06 -16.26 -5.35
N TYR A 11 -15.58 -15.07 -5.06
CA TYR A 11 -15.48 -13.93 -5.99
C TYR A 11 -14.03 -13.52 -6.29
N LYS A 12 -13.14 -13.52 -5.31
CA LYS A 12 -11.72 -13.21 -5.53
C LYS A 12 -11.04 -14.24 -6.42
N ARG A 13 -11.29 -15.53 -6.20
CA ARG A 13 -10.70 -16.60 -7.02
C ARG A 13 -11.17 -16.57 -8.47
N GLN A 14 -12.39 -16.10 -8.71
CA GLN A 14 -12.97 -16.02 -10.07
C GLN A 14 -12.64 -14.68 -10.74
N ALA A 15 -12.60 -13.57 -10.01
CA ALA A 15 -12.37 -12.25 -10.57
C ALA A 15 -11.00 -12.11 -11.24
N MET A 16 -9.93 -12.64 -10.64
CA MET A 16 -8.58 -12.52 -11.18
C MET A 16 -8.38 -13.28 -12.51
N PRO A 17 -8.79 -14.54 -12.66
CA PRO A 17 -8.73 -15.23 -13.96
C PRO A 17 -9.58 -14.54 -15.03
N VAL A 18 -10.76 -14.03 -14.69
CA VAL A 18 -11.61 -13.29 -15.62
C VAL A 18 -10.95 -11.99 -16.06
N ALA A 19 -10.42 -11.21 -15.12
CA ALA A 19 -9.69 -9.99 -15.42
C ALA A 19 -8.47 -10.25 -16.32
N PHE A 20 -7.72 -11.30 -16.04
CA PHE A 20 -6.59 -11.72 -16.85
C PHE A 20 -7.03 -12.09 -18.28
N GLY A 21 -8.08 -12.90 -18.41
CA GLY A 21 -8.63 -13.28 -19.72
C GLY A 21 -9.11 -12.08 -20.54
N LEU A 22 -9.82 -11.14 -19.88
CA LEU A 22 -10.25 -9.89 -20.51
C LEU A 22 -9.06 -9.01 -20.94
N THR A 23 -8.03 -8.90 -20.11
CA THR A 23 -6.84 -8.12 -20.46
C THR A 23 -6.12 -8.72 -21.68
N VAL A 24 -5.98 -10.05 -21.73
CA VAL A 24 -5.41 -10.74 -22.89
C VAL A 24 -6.26 -10.52 -24.14
N ALA A 25 -7.58 -10.62 -24.04
CA ALA A 25 -8.49 -10.38 -25.16
C ALA A 25 -8.38 -8.94 -25.69
N ILE A 26 -8.35 -7.96 -24.79
CA ILE A 26 -8.18 -6.54 -25.16
C ILE A 26 -6.82 -6.31 -25.83
N ALA A 27 -5.74 -6.90 -25.29
CA ALA A 27 -4.40 -6.78 -25.86
C ALA A 27 -4.32 -7.29 -27.29
N LEU A 28 -4.97 -8.44 -27.58
CA LEU A 28 -4.98 -9.05 -28.90
C LEU A 28 -5.93 -8.36 -29.88
N MET A 29 -7.13 -7.91 -29.40
CA MET A 29 -8.20 -7.45 -30.29
C MET A 29 -8.22 -5.92 -30.48
N PHE A 30 -7.83 -5.15 -29.48
CA PHE A 30 -7.89 -3.67 -29.51
C PHE A 30 -6.52 -3.03 -29.62
N TRP A 31 -5.47 -3.62 -29.02
CA TRP A 31 -4.11 -3.07 -29.09
C TRP A 31 -3.25 -3.75 -30.15
N ASP A 32 -3.81 -4.66 -30.91
CA ASP A 32 -3.15 -5.38 -32.01
C ASP A 32 -1.78 -5.98 -31.62
N MET A 33 -1.68 -6.44 -30.36
CA MET A 33 -0.47 -7.05 -29.84
C MET A 33 -0.32 -8.46 -30.40
N SER A 34 0.89 -8.81 -30.85
CA SER A 34 1.15 -10.19 -31.30
C SER A 34 1.02 -11.19 -30.14
N ALA A 35 0.53 -12.38 -30.43
CA ALA A 35 0.40 -13.46 -29.44
C ALA A 35 1.74 -13.79 -28.75
N THR A 36 2.85 -13.72 -29.49
CA THR A 36 4.20 -13.90 -28.94
C THR A 36 4.53 -12.86 -27.87
N ARG A 37 4.14 -11.61 -28.11
CA ARG A 37 4.38 -10.52 -27.15
C ARG A 37 3.53 -10.68 -25.91
N VAL A 38 2.28 -11.08 -26.05
CA VAL A 38 1.38 -11.38 -24.92
C VAL A 38 1.96 -12.53 -24.09
N LEU A 39 2.40 -13.60 -24.74
CA LEU A 39 3.01 -14.76 -24.07
C LEU A 39 4.30 -14.36 -23.32
N ALA A 40 5.17 -13.59 -23.95
CA ALA A 40 6.39 -13.06 -23.31
C ALA A 40 6.05 -12.21 -22.06
N SER A 41 5.01 -11.37 -22.14
CA SER A 41 4.54 -10.56 -21.00
C SER A 41 4.01 -11.43 -19.86
N VAL A 42 3.36 -12.55 -20.17
CA VAL A 42 2.92 -13.52 -19.15
C VAL A 42 4.11 -14.15 -18.43
N PHE A 43 5.13 -14.60 -19.14
CA PHE A 43 6.34 -15.14 -18.51
C PHE A 43 7.08 -14.11 -17.69
N GLN A 44 7.18 -12.87 -18.18
CA GLN A 44 7.76 -11.76 -17.40
C GLN A 44 6.95 -11.51 -16.12
N GLY A 45 5.61 -11.50 -16.22
CA GLY A 45 4.71 -11.36 -15.08
C GLY A 45 4.87 -12.48 -14.06
N LEU A 46 5.07 -13.71 -14.49
CA LEU A 46 5.35 -14.84 -13.59
C LEU A 46 6.69 -14.65 -12.83
N GLY A 47 7.73 -14.17 -13.49
CA GLY A 47 9.01 -13.84 -12.84
C GLY A 47 8.84 -12.76 -11.76
N ILE A 48 8.09 -11.70 -12.07
CA ILE A 48 7.77 -10.64 -11.10
C ILE A 48 6.95 -11.21 -9.93
N THR A 49 5.98 -12.08 -10.22
CA THR A 49 5.14 -12.72 -9.20
C THR A 49 5.98 -13.52 -8.21
N VAL A 50 6.95 -14.30 -8.67
CA VAL A 50 7.85 -15.04 -7.77
C VAL A 50 8.62 -14.10 -6.86
N SER A 51 9.15 -13.00 -7.39
CA SER A 51 9.88 -12.00 -6.60
C SER A 51 8.98 -11.35 -5.54
N VAL A 52 7.76 -10.98 -5.89
CA VAL A 52 6.78 -10.39 -4.96
C VAL A 52 6.38 -11.40 -3.88
N LEU A 53 6.11 -12.67 -4.26
CA LEU A 53 5.76 -13.71 -3.30
C LEU A 53 6.90 -13.98 -2.31
N TRP A 54 8.15 -13.89 -2.74
CA TRP A 54 9.30 -14.01 -1.85
C TRP A 54 9.34 -12.90 -0.79
N ILE A 55 9.05 -11.67 -1.20
CA ILE A 55 8.96 -10.53 -0.27
C ILE A 55 7.80 -10.71 0.72
N VAL A 56 6.62 -11.10 0.22
CA VAL A 56 5.44 -11.38 1.06
C VAL A 56 5.71 -12.50 2.06
N PHE A 57 6.39 -13.55 1.62
CA PHE A 57 6.83 -14.64 2.51
C PHE A 57 7.71 -14.11 3.64
N GLY A 58 8.71 -13.28 3.34
CA GLY A 58 9.57 -12.65 4.33
C GLY A 58 8.79 -11.78 5.33
N ALA A 59 7.83 -10.99 4.84
CA ALA A 59 6.97 -10.14 5.67
C ALA A 59 6.08 -10.96 6.62
N ILE A 60 5.46 -12.04 6.12
CA ILE A 60 4.64 -12.96 6.95
C ILE A 60 5.52 -13.69 7.96
N PHE A 61 6.70 -14.12 7.58
CA PHE A 61 7.65 -14.78 8.47
C PHE A 61 8.07 -13.84 9.61
N LEU A 62 8.43 -12.59 9.28
CA LEU A 62 8.74 -11.56 10.29
C LEU A 62 7.56 -11.32 11.22
N LEU A 63 6.36 -11.14 10.70
CA LEU A 63 5.15 -10.93 11.51
C LEU A 63 4.91 -12.09 12.48
N ASN A 64 5.05 -13.33 12.01
CA ASN A 64 4.89 -14.50 12.87
C ASN A 64 5.99 -14.57 13.93
N THR A 65 7.23 -14.25 13.59
CA THR A 65 8.33 -14.17 14.54
C THR A 65 8.04 -13.14 15.64
N LEU A 66 7.61 -11.94 15.27
CA LEU A 66 7.24 -10.87 16.22
C LEU A 66 6.08 -11.29 17.13
N LYS A 67 5.11 -12.05 16.60
CA LYS A 67 4.01 -12.60 17.41
C LYS A 67 4.49 -13.64 18.41
N HIS A 68 5.30 -14.59 17.97
CA HIS A 68 5.78 -15.70 18.82
C HIS A 68 6.82 -15.26 19.85
N THR A 69 7.64 -14.27 19.56
CA THR A 69 8.63 -13.71 20.50
C THR A 69 8.02 -12.76 21.54
N GLY A 70 6.74 -12.39 21.40
CA GLY A 70 6.11 -11.39 22.25
C GLY A 70 6.49 -9.94 21.94
N ALA A 71 7.31 -9.70 20.92
CA ALA A 71 7.75 -8.36 20.53
C ALA A 71 6.57 -7.44 20.17
N ILE A 72 5.48 -7.99 19.59
CA ILE A 72 4.25 -7.23 19.36
C ILE A 72 3.67 -6.67 20.66
N THR A 73 3.71 -7.43 21.74
CA THR A 73 3.22 -6.96 23.06
C THR A 73 4.06 -5.81 23.58
N THR A 74 5.39 -5.87 23.41
CA THR A 74 6.31 -4.80 23.80
C THR A 74 6.06 -3.54 22.98
N ILE A 75 5.93 -3.67 21.66
CA ILE A 75 5.60 -2.57 20.74
C ILE A 75 4.25 -1.96 21.13
N ARG A 76 3.23 -2.80 21.37
CA ARG A 76 1.92 -2.36 21.84
C ARG A 76 1.99 -1.52 23.10
N ASN A 77 2.69 -2.00 24.12
CA ASN A 77 2.82 -1.28 25.40
C ASN A 77 3.51 0.06 25.19
N GLY A 78 4.58 0.11 24.39
CA GLY A 78 5.25 1.36 24.05
C GLY A 78 4.33 2.39 23.39
N PHE A 79 3.40 1.96 22.52
CA PHE A 79 2.46 2.88 21.90
C PHE A 79 1.32 3.32 22.82
N THR A 80 0.83 2.44 23.70
CA THR A 80 -0.24 2.78 24.65
C THR A 80 0.23 3.73 25.75
N ASP A 81 1.52 3.72 26.06
CA ASP A 81 2.12 4.62 27.06
C ASP A 81 2.26 6.07 26.54
N ILE A 82 2.23 6.29 25.21
CA ILE A 82 2.36 7.63 24.61
C ILE A 82 1.07 8.45 24.82
N SER A 83 -0.10 7.86 24.61
CA SER A 83 -1.38 8.54 24.78
C SER A 83 -2.52 7.56 25.05
N ALA A 84 -3.41 7.94 25.95
CA ALA A 84 -4.67 7.23 26.18
C ALA A 84 -5.75 7.54 25.11
N ASP A 85 -5.57 8.62 24.34
CA ASP A 85 -6.51 8.99 23.28
C ASP A 85 -6.39 8.05 22.07
N ARG A 86 -7.50 7.41 21.74
CA ARG A 86 -7.55 6.46 20.63
C ARG A 86 -7.28 7.09 19.27
N ARG A 87 -7.58 8.37 19.08
CA ARG A 87 -7.30 9.11 17.85
C ARG A 87 -5.78 9.25 17.67
N VAL A 88 -5.10 9.65 18.73
CA VAL A 88 -3.64 9.75 18.75
C VAL A 88 -2.99 8.38 18.54
N GLN A 89 -3.48 7.34 19.22
CA GLN A 89 -3.00 5.97 19.02
C GLN A 89 -3.18 5.50 17.57
N ALA A 90 -4.32 5.81 16.96
CA ALA A 90 -4.58 5.47 15.56
C ALA A 90 -3.60 6.17 14.61
N ILE A 91 -3.34 7.46 14.83
CA ILE A 91 -2.37 8.23 14.02
C ILE A 91 -0.96 7.67 14.18
N ILE A 92 -0.51 7.42 15.41
CA ILE A 92 0.84 6.90 15.66
C ILE A 92 1.01 5.51 15.04
N ILE A 93 0.06 4.61 15.26
CA ILE A 93 0.20 3.21 14.85
C ILE A 93 -0.14 3.02 13.37
N ALA A 94 -1.28 3.54 12.91
CA ALA A 94 -1.64 3.36 11.51
C ALA A 94 -0.83 4.30 10.62
N TRP A 95 -0.81 5.61 10.90
CA TRP A 95 -0.18 6.56 10.00
C TRP A 95 1.34 6.58 10.13
N CYS A 96 1.91 6.92 11.29
CA CYS A 96 3.36 7.08 11.42
C CYS A 96 4.10 5.75 11.29
N PHE A 97 3.74 4.76 12.10
CA PHE A 97 4.37 3.44 12.07
C PHE A 97 4.04 2.67 10.79
N GLY A 98 2.79 2.78 10.30
CA GLY A 98 2.40 2.20 9.02
C GLY A 98 3.19 2.78 7.85
N SER A 99 3.40 4.12 7.79
CA SER A 99 4.22 4.77 6.76
C SER A 99 5.67 4.31 6.80
N PHE A 100 6.23 4.17 8.00
CA PHE A 100 7.57 3.62 8.18
C PHE A 100 7.70 2.20 7.61
N ILE A 101 6.73 1.34 7.94
CA ILE A 101 6.71 -0.04 7.42
C ILE A 101 6.51 -0.07 5.91
N GLU A 102 5.63 0.78 5.36
CA GLU A 102 5.44 0.87 3.90
C GLU A 102 6.73 1.30 3.21
N GLY A 103 7.41 2.31 3.74
CA GLY A 103 8.70 2.75 3.21
C GLY A 103 9.75 1.65 3.21
N ALA A 104 9.81 0.85 4.27
CA ALA A 104 10.80 -0.21 4.42
C ALA A 104 10.49 -1.46 3.58
N SER A 105 9.24 -1.92 3.56
CA SER A 105 8.86 -3.20 2.96
C SER A 105 7.87 -3.12 1.80
N GLY A 106 7.02 -2.11 1.76
CA GLY A 106 5.99 -1.95 0.74
C GLY A 106 4.95 -3.08 0.72
N PHE A 107 4.33 -3.28 -0.44
CA PHE A 107 3.47 -4.43 -0.79
C PHE A 107 2.29 -4.69 0.17
N GLY A 108 1.74 -3.64 0.79
CA GLY A 108 0.61 -3.77 1.70
C GLY A 108 0.96 -4.30 3.09
N THR A 109 2.23 -4.38 3.43
CA THR A 109 2.73 -4.82 4.74
C THR A 109 2.17 -4.00 5.91
N PRO A 110 1.95 -2.68 5.80
CA PRO A 110 1.35 -1.91 6.89
C PRO A 110 0.00 -2.44 7.33
N ALA A 111 -0.89 -2.78 6.39
CA ALA A 111 -2.19 -3.35 6.73
C ALA A 111 -2.05 -4.69 7.46
N ALA A 112 -1.08 -5.51 7.06
CA ALA A 112 -0.83 -6.80 7.69
C ALA A 112 -0.26 -6.71 9.11
N ILE A 113 0.41 -5.62 9.46
CA ILE A 113 1.05 -5.41 10.78
C ILE A 113 0.24 -4.44 11.65
N ALA A 114 -0.10 -3.25 11.13
CA ALA A 114 -0.77 -2.21 11.90
C ALA A 114 -2.21 -2.59 12.27
N ALA A 115 -2.95 -3.25 11.39
CA ALA A 115 -4.33 -3.64 11.71
C ALA A 115 -4.43 -4.65 12.86
N PRO A 116 -3.68 -5.77 12.90
CA PRO A 116 -3.64 -6.64 14.07
C PRO A 116 -3.15 -5.94 15.34
N LEU A 117 -2.21 -5.00 15.23
CA LEU A 117 -1.72 -4.23 16.37
C LEU A 117 -2.82 -3.33 16.95
N LEU A 118 -3.56 -2.62 16.09
CA LEU A 118 -4.72 -1.82 16.51
C LEU A 118 -5.80 -2.68 17.19
N VAL A 119 -6.10 -3.86 16.63
CA VAL A 119 -7.03 -4.80 17.27
C VAL A 119 -6.52 -5.23 18.65
N ALA A 120 -5.22 -5.51 18.77
CA ALA A 120 -4.61 -5.93 20.04
C ALA A 120 -4.71 -4.86 21.13
N ILE A 121 -4.75 -3.56 20.79
CA ILE A 121 -4.98 -2.46 21.74
C ILE A 121 -6.46 -2.10 21.90
N GLY A 122 -7.38 -2.91 21.33
CA GLY A 122 -8.81 -2.82 21.56
C GLY A 122 -9.58 -1.96 20.56
N PHE A 123 -9.04 -1.70 19.36
CA PHE A 123 -9.84 -1.13 18.28
C PHE A 123 -10.77 -2.19 17.68
N PRO A 124 -11.99 -1.80 17.23
CA PRO A 124 -12.85 -2.68 16.46
C PRO A 124 -12.10 -3.17 15.20
N ALA A 125 -12.24 -4.46 14.86
CA ALA A 125 -11.51 -5.05 13.74
C ALA A 125 -11.73 -4.31 12.41
N LEU A 126 -12.97 -3.86 12.14
CA LEU A 126 -13.29 -3.08 10.95
C LEU A 126 -12.59 -1.72 10.94
N ALA A 127 -12.54 -1.02 12.09
CA ALA A 127 -11.80 0.24 12.22
C ALA A 127 -10.31 0.05 11.95
N ALA A 128 -9.73 -1.00 12.54
CA ALA A 128 -8.31 -1.33 12.36
C ALA A 128 -7.95 -1.62 10.90
N VAL A 129 -8.79 -2.39 10.21
CA VAL A 129 -8.61 -2.69 8.77
C VAL A 129 -8.75 -1.43 7.92
N LEU A 130 -9.78 -0.61 8.15
CA LEU A 130 -9.97 0.64 7.42
C LEU A 130 -8.75 1.56 7.58
N MET A 131 -8.26 1.77 8.79
CA MET A 131 -7.07 2.59 9.04
C MET A 131 -5.82 1.99 8.40
N GLY A 132 -5.64 0.67 8.48
CA GLY A 132 -4.54 -0.04 7.83
C GLY A 132 -4.58 0.05 6.29
N MET A 133 -5.75 0.23 5.70
CA MET A 133 -5.90 0.45 4.25
C MET A 133 -5.70 1.91 3.87
N MET A 134 -6.16 2.86 4.71
CA MET A 134 -6.01 4.29 4.44
C MET A 134 -4.53 4.71 4.38
N ILE A 135 -3.68 4.13 5.22
CA ILE A 135 -2.25 4.43 5.23
C ILE A 135 -1.58 4.17 3.88
N GLN A 136 -2.03 3.22 3.11
CA GLN A 136 -1.44 2.88 1.82
C GLN A 136 -1.72 3.90 0.72
N SER A 137 -2.54 4.91 0.98
CA SER A 137 -2.93 5.91 -0.03
C SER A 137 -1.80 6.87 -0.42
N THR A 138 -0.83 7.12 0.44
CA THR A 138 0.22 8.11 0.21
C THR A 138 1.64 7.55 0.21
N PRO A 139 2.12 6.76 1.18
CA PRO A 139 3.50 6.30 1.18
C PRO A 139 3.80 5.24 0.11
N VAL A 140 2.80 4.67 -0.54
CA VAL A 140 2.93 3.55 -1.49
C VAL A 140 3.90 3.83 -2.63
N SER A 141 3.97 5.06 -3.15
CA SER A 141 4.92 5.42 -4.23
C SER A 141 6.38 5.30 -3.80
N PHE A 142 6.65 5.35 -2.51
CA PHE A 142 7.97 5.19 -1.89
C PHE A 142 8.13 3.86 -1.16
N GLY A 143 7.13 2.97 -1.27
CA GLY A 143 7.16 1.65 -0.65
C GLY A 143 8.33 0.81 -1.16
N ALA A 144 8.78 -0.15 -0.33
CA ALA A 144 9.94 -0.99 -0.64
C ALA A 144 11.14 -0.17 -1.15
N VAL A 145 11.51 0.87 -0.38
CA VAL A 145 12.65 1.77 -0.67
C VAL A 145 12.52 2.45 -2.05
N GLY A 146 11.31 2.86 -2.42
CA GLY A 146 11.04 3.58 -3.66
C GLY A 146 10.92 2.71 -4.92
N THR A 147 10.76 1.39 -4.76
CA THR A 147 10.61 0.45 -5.88
C THR A 147 9.56 0.87 -6.92
N PRO A 148 8.37 1.41 -6.56
CA PRO A 148 7.39 1.85 -7.55
C PRO A 148 7.92 2.92 -8.50
N ILE A 149 8.73 3.85 -8.03
CA ILE A 149 9.34 4.88 -8.88
C ILE A 149 10.58 4.32 -9.59
N ILE A 150 11.50 3.73 -8.85
CA ILE A 150 12.81 3.27 -9.39
C ILE A 150 12.61 2.17 -10.43
N VAL A 151 11.66 1.27 -10.22
CA VAL A 151 11.40 0.16 -11.14
C VAL A 151 10.16 0.41 -11.98
N GLY A 152 9.02 0.78 -11.37
CA GLY A 152 7.75 0.93 -12.05
C GLY A 152 7.76 2.08 -13.05
N VAL A 153 8.02 3.29 -12.58
CA VAL A 153 8.05 4.48 -13.45
C VAL A 153 9.21 4.39 -14.45
N ASN A 154 10.41 4.03 -13.99
CA ASN A 154 11.60 3.94 -14.83
C ASN A 154 11.42 2.95 -16.00
N LYS A 155 10.77 1.80 -15.76
CA LYS A 155 10.53 0.80 -16.82
C LYS A 155 9.26 1.08 -17.63
N GLY A 156 8.31 1.84 -17.10
CA GLY A 156 7.06 2.17 -17.76
C GLY A 156 7.16 3.33 -18.74
N LEU A 157 8.20 4.15 -18.62
CA LEU A 157 8.44 5.28 -19.52
C LEU A 157 9.17 4.81 -20.78
N ASP A 158 8.82 5.42 -21.91
CA ASP A 158 9.54 5.21 -23.18
C ASP A 158 10.89 5.95 -23.13
N THR A 159 11.93 5.19 -22.77
CA THR A 159 13.28 5.73 -22.60
C THR A 159 13.89 6.24 -23.90
N HIS A 160 13.44 5.76 -25.07
CA HIS A 160 13.96 6.22 -26.36
C HIS A 160 13.44 7.63 -26.67
N ASN A 161 12.13 7.80 -26.77
CA ASN A 161 11.53 9.09 -27.15
C ASN A 161 11.76 10.18 -26.09
N ILE A 162 11.63 9.82 -24.80
CA ILE A 162 11.89 10.75 -23.70
C ILE A 162 13.38 11.07 -23.60
N GLY A 163 14.26 10.08 -23.81
CA GLY A 163 15.71 10.26 -23.75
C GLY A 163 16.21 11.26 -24.77
N GLU A 164 15.75 11.20 -26.02
CA GLU A 164 16.07 12.18 -27.06
C GLU A 164 15.63 13.59 -26.69
N ALA A 165 14.41 13.73 -26.16
CA ALA A 165 13.91 15.03 -25.70
C ALA A 165 14.73 15.60 -24.53
N LEU A 166 15.13 14.76 -23.59
CA LEU A 166 15.96 15.16 -22.44
C LEU A 166 17.33 15.68 -22.88
N VAL A 167 17.98 14.97 -23.79
CA VAL A 167 19.27 15.39 -24.36
C VAL A 167 19.13 16.74 -25.08
N ALA A 168 18.07 16.93 -25.87
CA ALA A 168 17.80 18.19 -26.54
C ALA A 168 17.62 19.38 -25.57
N HIS A 169 17.17 19.11 -24.33
CA HIS A 169 17.01 20.11 -23.27
C HIS A 169 18.17 20.14 -22.28
N GLY A 170 19.27 19.45 -22.56
CA GLY A 170 20.47 19.43 -21.70
C GLY A 170 20.25 18.72 -20.36
N SER A 171 19.27 17.82 -20.26
CA SER A 171 18.94 17.05 -19.06
C SER A 171 19.38 15.60 -19.19
N THR A 172 19.45 14.90 -18.07
CA THR A 172 19.77 13.47 -18.00
C THR A 172 18.56 12.67 -17.52
N TRP A 173 18.55 11.36 -17.82
CA TRP A 173 17.52 10.46 -17.34
C TRP A 173 17.39 10.43 -15.81
N ASP A 174 18.52 10.41 -15.11
CA ASP A 174 18.53 10.42 -13.64
C ASP A 174 17.99 11.72 -13.06
N ALA A 175 18.32 12.86 -13.63
CA ALA A 175 17.77 14.16 -13.25
C ALA A 175 16.25 14.21 -13.44
N TYR A 176 15.76 13.64 -14.54
CA TYR A 176 14.33 13.54 -14.82
C TYR A 176 13.59 12.64 -13.81
N LEU A 177 14.13 11.47 -13.49
CA LEU A 177 13.56 10.59 -12.45
C LEU A 177 13.56 11.25 -11.07
N GLN A 178 14.63 11.99 -10.73
CA GLN A 178 14.67 12.76 -9.49
C GLN A 178 13.59 13.84 -9.46
N GLN A 179 13.34 14.53 -10.57
CA GLN A 179 12.27 15.52 -10.66
C GLN A 179 10.88 14.90 -10.52
N ILE A 180 10.63 13.74 -11.14
CA ILE A 180 9.40 12.97 -10.94
C ILE A 180 9.26 12.60 -9.47
N THR A 181 10.31 12.07 -8.85
CA THR A 181 10.32 11.68 -7.44
C THR A 181 9.99 12.85 -6.52
N ALA A 182 10.61 14.01 -6.76
CA ALA A 182 10.34 15.24 -6.01
C ALA A 182 8.90 15.72 -6.19
N SER A 183 8.36 15.67 -7.41
CA SER A 183 6.98 16.05 -7.72
C SER A 183 5.98 15.13 -7.01
N VAL A 184 6.20 13.83 -7.05
CA VAL A 184 5.39 12.83 -6.33
C VAL A 184 5.47 13.06 -4.82
N ALA A 185 6.67 13.31 -4.27
CA ALA A 185 6.86 13.60 -2.84
C ALA A 185 6.08 14.86 -2.43
N MET A 186 6.08 15.90 -3.24
CA MET A 186 5.37 17.15 -2.97
C MET A 186 3.84 16.96 -2.95
N ILE A 187 3.31 16.20 -3.91
CA ILE A 187 1.89 15.84 -3.96
C ILE A 187 1.52 15.02 -2.71
N HIS A 188 2.32 14.01 -2.37
CA HIS A 188 2.07 13.15 -1.22
C HIS A 188 2.21 13.91 0.10
N ALA A 189 3.16 14.83 0.22
CA ALA A 189 3.28 15.70 1.40
C ALA A 189 2.02 16.56 1.58
N THR A 190 1.48 17.12 0.49
CA THR A 190 0.28 17.96 0.54
C THR A 190 -0.97 17.16 0.88
N VAL A 191 -1.23 16.08 0.12
CA VAL A 191 -2.42 15.23 0.33
C VAL A 191 -2.28 14.41 1.60
N GLY A 192 -1.08 13.95 1.91
CA GLY A 192 -0.78 13.10 3.07
C GLY A 192 -1.11 13.75 4.40
N THR A 193 -0.98 15.08 4.52
CA THR A 193 -1.36 15.79 5.75
C THR A 193 -2.86 15.70 6.06
N LEU A 194 -3.70 15.47 5.06
CA LEU A 194 -5.15 15.32 5.24
C LEU A 194 -5.54 13.93 5.75
N ILE A 195 -4.73 12.92 5.49
CA ILE A 195 -5.08 11.53 5.82
C ILE A 195 -5.20 11.28 7.32
N PRO A 196 -4.25 11.71 8.18
CA PRO A 196 -4.41 11.58 9.64
C PRO A 196 -5.68 12.25 10.16
N VAL A 197 -6.02 13.41 9.64
CA VAL A 197 -7.26 14.14 9.98
C VAL A 197 -8.48 13.33 9.58
N LEU A 198 -8.52 12.83 8.34
CA LEU A 198 -9.61 11.98 7.86
C LEU A 198 -9.73 10.68 8.67
N MET A 199 -8.59 10.08 9.05
CA MET A 199 -8.56 8.89 9.91
C MET A 199 -9.20 9.16 11.26
N ALA A 200 -8.84 10.26 11.93
CA ALA A 200 -9.42 10.66 13.21
C ALA A 200 -10.92 10.94 13.09
N MET A 201 -11.32 11.69 12.07
CA MET A 201 -12.73 12.00 11.80
C MET A 201 -13.56 10.74 11.50
N MET A 202 -13.03 9.81 10.70
CA MET A 202 -13.70 8.54 10.40
C MET A 202 -13.80 7.65 11.64
N LEU A 203 -12.74 7.61 12.46
CA LEU A 203 -12.75 6.85 13.69
C LEU A 203 -13.87 7.33 14.63
N THR A 204 -13.98 8.63 14.85
CA THR A 204 -15.02 9.21 15.71
C THR A 204 -16.41 9.09 15.10
N ARG A 205 -16.56 9.28 13.80
CA ARG A 205 -17.85 9.20 13.12
C ARG A 205 -18.46 7.81 13.11
N PHE A 206 -17.67 6.79 12.81
CA PHE A 206 -18.17 5.43 12.64
C PHE A 206 -18.04 4.56 13.88
N PHE A 207 -17.05 4.83 14.72
CA PHE A 207 -16.72 3.98 15.87
C PHE A 207 -16.73 4.75 17.21
N GLY A 208 -16.86 6.07 17.19
CA GLY A 208 -16.99 6.90 18.38
C GLY A 208 -18.37 6.79 19.03
N LYS A 209 -18.46 7.18 20.30
CA LYS A 209 -19.72 7.16 21.06
C LYS A 209 -20.75 8.14 20.48
N ASN A 210 -20.32 9.34 20.13
CA ASN A 210 -21.20 10.43 19.66
C ASN A 210 -21.42 10.40 18.14
N LYS A 211 -20.70 9.54 17.41
CA LYS A 211 -20.77 9.40 15.94
C LYS A 211 -20.66 10.76 15.22
N SER A 212 -19.76 11.62 15.68
CA SER A 212 -19.56 12.98 15.16
C SER A 212 -18.29 13.07 14.33
N TRP A 213 -18.34 13.84 13.24
CA TRP A 213 -17.17 14.18 12.44
C TRP A 213 -16.30 15.23 13.13
N SER A 214 -16.92 16.19 13.83
CA SER A 214 -16.20 17.28 14.50
C SER A 214 -15.36 16.79 15.68
N GLU A 215 -15.80 15.75 16.38
CA GLU A 215 -15.05 15.16 17.50
C GLU A 215 -13.68 14.62 17.05
N GLY A 216 -13.48 14.35 15.77
CA GLY A 216 -12.21 13.94 15.19
C GLY A 216 -11.24 15.10 14.97
N LEU A 217 -11.70 16.36 15.11
CA LEU A 217 -10.90 17.57 14.92
C LEU A 217 -10.48 18.20 16.26
N ASP A 218 -11.14 17.84 17.35
CA ASP A 218 -10.83 18.28 18.72
C ASP A 218 -9.63 17.50 19.29
#